data_f22ae3e4e493454bf10f39c959cf2d53
#
_entry.id   f22ae3e4e493454bf10f39c959cf2d53
#
_cell.length_a   1.000
_cell.length_b   1.000
_cell.length_c   1.000
_cell.angle_alpha   90.00
_cell.angle_beta   90.00
_cell.angle_gamma   90.00
#
_symmetry.space_group_name_H-M   'P 1'
#
loop_
_entity.id
_entity.type
_entity.pdbx_description
1 polymer ?
#
loop_
_entity_poly.entity_id
_entity_poly.type
_entity_poly.pdbx_seq_one_letter_code
_entity_poly.pdbx_strand_id
1 'polypeptide(L)'
;MSYQDMTLSERITKQSALKDPLVLNMDSQFADLKEARFNFDIDSDGTQDSLPTLANGSYFLALDKNNNQQVDDGKELFGAQSGNGFAELAQYDEDSNGFIDEGDSIYGQLAVWRPGKGMVALANVGVGVIYLHPVETQFQNLGSDSDGKNLGVLRSSSVYLKEDGTAGTVQQLDLRA
;
A
#
# COMPACT_ATOMS: atom_id res chain seq x y z
N MET A 1 20.48 18.46 -9.52
CA MET A 1 20.76 17.55 -10.66
C MET A 1 19.45 17.21 -11.34
N SER A 2 19.32 17.47 -12.64
CA SER A 2 18.12 17.04 -13.36
C SER A 2 18.18 15.54 -13.64
N TYR A 3 17.04 14.91 -13.95
CA TYR A 3 16.98 13.47 -14.30
C TYR A 3 17.86 13.14 -15.54
N GLN A 4 18.07 14.11 -16.41
CA GLN A 4 18.90 13.95 -17.62
C GLN A 4 20.41 13.92 -17.34
N ASP A 5 20.82 14.49 -16.19
CA ASP A 5 22.25 14.56 -15.81
C ASP A 5 22.69 13.34 -14.99
N MET A 6 21.77 12.41 -14.70
CA MET A 6 22.06 11.21 -13.93
C MET A 6 22.64 10.09 -14.78
N THR A 7 23.58 9.33 -14.21
CA THR A 7 24.09 8.10 -14.84
C THR A 7 22.99 7.03 -14.91
N LEU A 8 23.18 6.01 -15.76
CA LEU A 8 22.23 4.90 -15.89
C LEU A 8 22.03 4.16 -14.55
N SER A 9 23.11 3.96 -13.79
CA SER A 9 23.03 3.32 -12.46
C SER A 9 22.26 4.17 -11.45
N GLU A 10 22.45 5.49 -11.45
CA GLU A 10 21.68 6.42 -10.60
C GLU A 10 20.21 6.45 -10.98
N ARG A 11 19.90 6.41 -12.28
CA ARG A 11 18.52 6.31 -12.79
C ARG A 11 17.87 4.99 -12.37
N ILE A 12 18.58 3.87 -12.48
CA ILE A 12 18.11 2.56 -12.03
C ILE A 12 17.89 2.56 -10.51
N THR A 13 18.81 3.10 -9.73
CA THR A 13 18.69 3.19 -8.27
C THR A 13 17.51 4.07 -7.86
N LYS A 14 17.33 5.21 -8.54
CA LYS A 14 16.18 6.10 -8.26
C LYS A 14 14.85 5.52 -8.74
N GLN A 15 14.87 4.69 -9.77
CA GLN A 15 13.69 3.97 -10.28
C GLN A 15 13.38 2.71 -9.48
N SER A 16 14.38 2.12 -8.81
CA SER A 16 14.21 0.95 -7.93
C SER A 16 13.78 1.31 -6.50
N ALA A 17 13.82 2.57 -6.11
CA ALA A 17 13.18 3.07 -4.90
C ALA A 17 11.66 3.25 -5.13
N LEU A 18 11.00 2.17 -5.60
CA LEU A 18 9.56 2.16 -5.81
C LEU A 18 8.86 2.15 -4.46
N LYS A 19 8.01 3.13 -4.27
CA LYS A 19 7.18 3.32 -3.08
C LYS A 19 5.84 2.68 -3.36
N ASP A 20 5.78 1.36 -3.27
CA ASP A 20 4.66 0.54 -3.73
C ASP A 20 3.81 -0.04 -2.57
N PRO A 21 3.15 0.81 -1.74
CA PRO A 21 2.36 0.31 -0.63
C PRO A 21 1.14 -0.50 -1.08
N LEU A 22 0.72 -1.45 -0.24
CA LEU A 22 -0.55 -2.16 -0.39
C LEU A 22 -1.71 -1.28 0.10
N VAL A 23 -2.79 -1.29 -0.67
CA VAL A 23 -4.02 -0.55 -0.41
C VAL A 23 -5.21 -1.51 -0.45
N LEU A 24 -6.07 -1.44 0.57
CA LEU A 24 -7.37 -2.10 0.60
C LEU A 24 -8.46 -1.12 0.17
N ASN A 25 -9.28 -1.54 -0.79
CA ASN A 25 -10.42 -0.77 -1.26
C ASN A 25 -11.72 -1.28 -0.62
N MET A 26 -12.32 -0.47 0.27
CA MET A 26 -13.48 -0.84 1.06
C MET A 26 -14.81 -0.49 0.37
N ASP A 27 -14.85 0.64 -0.33
CA ASP A 27 -16.06 1.19 -0.92
C ASP A 27 -16.03 1.20 -2.45
N SER A 28 -14.93 0.76 -3.06
CA SER A 28 -14.76 0.66 -4.51
C SER A 28 -13.96 -0.59 -4.86
N GLN A 29 -13.99 -1.00 -6.12
CA GLN A 29 -13.20 -2.14 -6.59
C GLN A 29 -11.76 -1.77 -6.98
N PHE A 30 -11.49 -0.47 -7.15
CA PHE A 30 -10.19 0.03 -7.57
C PHE A 30 -9.79 1.22 -6.72
N ALA A 31 -8.50 1.28 -6.42
CA ALA A 31 -7.90 2.48 -5.86
C ALA A 31 -7.97 3.63 -6.86
N ASP A 32 -8.13 4.83 -6.34
CA ASP A 32 -8.01 6.07 -7.10
C ASP A 32 -7.23 7.08 -6.25
N LEU A 33 -6.51 7.98 -6.92
CA LEU A 33 -5.68 8.99 -6.28
C LEU A 33 -6.22 10.38 -6.53
N LYS A 34 -6.08 11.24 -5.54
CA LYS A 34 -6.44 12.65 -5.62
C LYS A 34 -5.19 13.53 -5.62
N GLU A 35 -5.27 14.64 -6.31
CA GLU A 35 -4.20 15.64 -6.38
C GLU A 35 -3.80 16.21 -5.00
N ALA A 36 -4.71 16.21 -4.05
CA ALA A 36 -4.40 16.61 -2.68
C ALA A 36 -3.25 15.79 -2.12
N ARG A 37 -2.33 16.45 -1.41
CA ARG A 37 -1.10 15.84 -0.93
C ARG A 37 -1.07 15.71 0.58
N PHE A 38 -0.35 14.70 1.05
CA PHE A 38 0.05 14.57 2.45
C PHE A 38 1.56 14.32 2.54
N ASN A 39 2.16 14.69 3.65
CA ASN A 39 3.58 14.47 3.89
C ASN A 39 3.77 13.22 4.74
N PHE A 40 4.66 12.34 4.30
CA PHE A 40 4.96 11.08 4.98
C PHE A 40 6.31 10.54 4.53
N ASP A 41 7.11 10.05 5.45
CA ASP A 41 8.41 9.42 5.16
C ASP A 41 8.17 7.96 4.71
N ILE A 42 7.85 7.79 3.42
CA ILE A 42 7.44 6.48 2.90
C ILE A 42 8.61 5.52 2.66
N ASP A 43 9.82 6.03 2.42
CA ASP A 43 11.01 5.22 2.24
C ASP A 43 11.89 5.14 3.50
N SER A 44 11.45 5.78 4.58
CA SER A 44 12.10 5.77 5.89
C SER A 44 13.55 6.27 5.85
N ASP A 45 13.80 7.29 5.03
CA ASP A 45 15.12 7.93 4.91
C ASP A 45 15.29 9.12 5.88
N GLY A 46 14.26 9.45 6.64
CA GLY A 46 14.21 10.56 7.58
C GLY A 46 13.70 11.87 6.98
N THR A 47 13.29 11.86 5.72
CA THR A 47 12.70 13.02 5.05
C THR A 47 11.25 12.76 4.67
N GLN A 48 10.44 13.82 4.68
CA GLN A 48 9.02 13.72 4.33
C GLN A 48 8.84 13.81 2.81
N ASP A 49 8.21 12.79 2.23
CA ASP A 49 7.74 12.83 0.85
C ASP A 49 6.37 13.49 0.75
N SER A 50 6.13 14.20 -0.34
CA SER A 50 4.80 14.73 -0.66
C SER A 50 4.06 13.74 -1.56
N LEU A 51 3.08 13.03 -1.02
CA LEU A 51 2.39 11.93 -1.70
C LEU A 51 0.94 12.31 -2.04
N PRO A 52 0.38 11.80 -3.16
CA PRO A 52 -1.03 11.97 -3.46
C PRO A 52 -1.90 11.23 -2.44
N THR A 53 -3.05 11.77 -2.10
CA THR A 53 -3.98 11.13 -1.18
C THR A 53 -4.80 10.04 -1.88
N LEU A 54 -5.10 8.97 -1.14
CA LEU A 54 -6.07 7.98 -1.57
C LEU A 54 -7.48 8.57 -1.64
N ALA A 55 -8.26 8.17 -2.63
CA ALA A 55 -9.68 8.47 -2.69
C ALA A 55 -10.43 7.88 -1.48
N ASN A 56 -11.64 8.33 -1.24
CA ASN A 56 -12.46 7.84 -0.14
C ASN A 56 -12.71 6.32 -0.28
N GLY A 57 -12.69 5.63 0.86
CA GLY A 57 -12.90 4.19 0.90
C GLY A 57 -11.67 3.33 0.61
N SER A 58 -10.52 3.93 0.35
CA SER A 58 -9.24 3.23 0.20
C SER A 58 -8.32 3.54 1.38
N TYR A 59 -7.59 2.52 1.85
CA TYR A 59 -6.74 2.57 3.04
C TYR A 59 -5.45 1.80 2.79
N PHE A 60 -4.34 2.27 3.35
CA PHE A 60 -3.09 1.52 3.36
C PHE A 60 -3.19 0.34 4.32
N LEU A 61 -2.56 -0.79 3.98
CA LEU A 61 -2.35 -1.90 4.89
C LEU A 61 -1.12 -1.61 5.76
N ALA A 62 -1.30 -1.65 7.06
CA ALA A 62 -0.29 -1.27 8.04
C ALA A 62 -0.07 -2.33 9.11
N LEU A 63 1.13 -2.32 9.67
CA LEU A 63 1.53 -3.07 10.85
C LEU A 63 2.27 -2.13 11.80
N ASP A 64 1.68 -1.86 12.96
CA ASP A 64 2.31 -1.09 14.03
C ASP A 64 3.43 -1.91 14.68
N LYS A 65 4.66 -1.70 14.23
CA LYS A 65 5.83 -2.50 14.66
C LYS A 65 6.36 -2.10 16.02
N ASN A 66 6.15 -0.86 16.42
CA ASN A 66 6.64 -0.33 17.69
C ASN A 66 5.55 -0.25 18.79
N ASN A 67 4.31 -0.62 18.47
CA ASN A 67 3.14 -0.63 19.36
C ASN A 67 2.80 0.75 19.95
N ASN A 68 2.97 1.82 19.15
CA ASN A 68 2.62 3.18 19.57
C ASN A 68 1.24 3.64 19.07
N GLN A 69 0.52 2.77 18.34
CA GLN A 69 -0.80 3.01 17.75
C GLN A 69 -0.81 4.10 16.67
N GLN A 70 0.33 4.30 16.02
CA GLN A 70 0.50 5.22 14.91
C GLN A 70 1.22 4.52 13.77
N VAL A 71 1.13 5.09 12.58
CA VAL A 71 1.99 4.73 11.45
C VAL A 71 2.99 5.86 11.30
N ASP A 72 4.25 5.60 11.66
CA ASP A 72 5.28 6.63 11.76
C ASP A 72 5.99 6.86 10.43
N ASP A 73 6.31 5.78 9.74
CA ASP A 73 7.01 5.78 8.46
C ASP A 73 6.67 4.56 7.60
N GLY A 74 7.26 4.47 6.42
CA GLY A 74 7.00 3.40 5.46
C GLY A 74 7.42 2.00 5.90
N LYS A 75 8.22 1.83 6.97
CA LYS A 75 8.52 0.50 7.53
C LYS A 75 7.29 -0.19 8.10
N GLU A 76 6.26 0.57 8.42
CA GLU A 76 4.99 0.08 8.94
C GLU A 76 3.91 -0.09 7.87
N LEU A 77 4.26 0.16 6.60
CA LEU A 77 3.42 -0.10 5.42
C LEU A 77 3.99 -1.24 4.59
N PHE A 78 3.15 -2.19 4.21
CA PHE A 78 3.58 -3.29 3.33
C PHE A 78 3.86 -2.78 1.91
N GLY A 79 5.02 -3.11 1.38
CA GLY A 79 5.47 -2.76 0.03
C GLY A 79 6.24 -1.45 -0.08
N ALA A 80 6.11 -0.55 0.88
CA ALA A 80 6.76 0.76 0.84
C ALA A 80 8.30 0.68 0.79
N GLN A 81 8.89 -0.34 1.40
CA GLN A 81 10.35 -0.53 1.46
C GLN A 81 10.88 -1.41 0.33
N SER A 82 10.22 -2.53 0.06
CA SER A 82 10.72 -3.55 -0.88
C SER A 82 10.20 -3.37 -2.30
N GLY A 83 9.13 -2.63 -2.50
CA GLY A 83 8.40 -2.57 -3.76
C GLY A 83 7.55 -3.82 -4.05
N ASN A 84 7.36 -4.72 -3.06
CA ASN A 84 6.53 -5.91 -3.20
C ASN A 84 5.82 -6.26 -1.89
N GLY A 85 4.73 -5.57 -1.62
CA GLY A 85 3.96 -5.72 -0.38
C GLY A 85 3.33 -7.10 -0.22
N PHE A 86 2.93 -7.76 -1.30
CA PHE A 86 2.40 -9.12 -1.24
C PHE A 86 3.47 -10.14 -0.82
N ALA A 87 4.71 -9.99 -1.32
CA ALA A 87 5.82 -10.84 -0.90
C ALA A 87 6.22 -10.60 0.56
N GLU A 88 6.14 -9.35 1.04
CA GLU A 88 6.34 -9.04 2.45
C GLU A 88 5.24 -9.69 3.32
N LEU A 89 3.99 -9.53 2.91
CA LEU A 89 2.84 -10.07 3.64
C LEU A 89 2.87 -11.61 3.67
N ALA A 90 3.28 -12.25 2.56
CA ALA A 90 3.38 -13.71 2.46
C ALA A 90 4.40 -14.34 3.43
N GLN A 91 5.34 -13.56 3.96
CA GLN A 91 6.27 -14.06 5.00
C GLN A 91 5.57 -14.37 6.33
N TYR A 92 4.37 -13.87 6.53
CA TYR A 92 3.55 -14.07 7.72
C TYR A 92 2.46 -15.13 7.54
N ASP A 93 2.38 -15.78 6.38
CA ASP A 93 1.52 -16.96 6.13
C ASP A 93 2.15 -18.17 6.80
N GLU A 94 1.75 -18.42 8.07
CA GLU A 94 2.39 -19.40 8.94
C GLU A 94 2.02 -20.83 8.56
N ASP A 95 0.82 -21.05 8.06
CA ASP A 95 0.32 -22.38 7.66
C ASP A 95 0.49 -22.66 6.16
N SER A 96 1.00 -21.69 5.41
CA SER A 96 1.26 -21.78 3.96
C SER A 96 0.00 -22.11 3.14
N ASN A 97 -1.15 -21.56 3.56
CA ASN A 97 -2.42 -21.77 2.87
C ASN A 97 -2.65 -20.78 1.71
N GLY A 98 -1.76 -19.77 1.55
CA GLY A 98 -1.83 -18.73 0.51
C GLY A 98 -2.75 -17.57 0.86
N PHE A 99 -3.12 -17.44 2.13
CA PHE A 99 -3.95 -16.37 2.66
C PHE A 99 -3.31 -15.79 3.93
N ILE A 100 -3.70 -14.59 4.29
CA ILE A 100 -3.57 -14.10 5.68
C ILE A 100 -4.96 -14.11 6.29
N ASP A 101 -5.11 -14.88 7.35
CA ASP A 101 -6.38 -15.05 8.07
C ASP A 101 -6.16 -15.26 9.57
N GLU A 102 -7.20 -15.67 10.29
CA GLU A 102 -7.12 -15.89 11.74
C GLU A 102 -6.13 -17.00 12.15
N GLY A 103 -5.69 -17.85 11.22
CA GLY A 103 -4.67 -18.88 11.44
C GLY A 103 -3.27 -18.31 11.60
N ASP A 104 -3.04 -17.08 11.12
CA ASP A 104 -1.75 -16.39 11.17
C ASP A 104 -1.69 -15.43 12.34
N SER A 105 -0.63 -15.49 13.13
CA SER A 105 -0.46 -14.62 14.30
C SER A 105 -0.43 -13.12 13.96
N ILE A 106 -0.04 -12.78 12.73
CA ILE A 106 0.01 -11.40 12.24
C ILE A 106 -1.38 -10.79 12.06
N TYR A 107 -2.41 -11.60 11.75
CA TYR A 107 -3.75 -11.11 11.42
C TYR A 107 -4.31 -10.16 12.49
N GLY A 108 -4.17 -10.50 13.76
CA GLY A 108 -4.62 -9.68 14.88
C GLY A 108 -3.85 -8.37 15.08
N GLN A 109 -2.72 -8.21 14.40
CA GLN A 109 -1.87 -7.01 14.45
C GLN A 109 -2.01 -6.12 13.24
N LEU A 110 -2.62 -6.63 12.15
CA LEU A 110 -2.82 -5.86 10.92
C LEU A 110 -3.92 -4.82 11.09
N ALA A 111 -3.71 -3.67 10.47
CA ALA A 111 -4.64 -2.57 10.46
C ALA A 111 -4.75 -1.94 9.07
N VAL A 112 -5.87 -1.28 8.82
CA VAL A 112 -6.00 -0.31 7.75
C VAL A 112 -5.71 1.08 8.30
N TRP A 113 -4.96 1.86 7.52
CA TRP A 113 -4.54 3.20 7.92
C TRP A 113 -4.79 4.23 6.82
N ARG A 114 -5.10 5.43 7.25
CA ARG A 114 -5.23 6.59 6.38
C ARG A 114 -4.67 7.82 7.08
N PRO A 115 -3.86 8.66 6.40
CA PRO A 115 -3.35 9.90 6.97
C PRO A 115 -4.48 10.76 7.55
N GLY A 116 -4.31 11.21 8.80
CA GLY A 116 -5.28 12.02 9.52
C GLY A 116 -6.52 11.28 10.04
N LYS A 117 -6.63 9.96 9.84
CA LYS A 117 -7.77 9.14 10.34
C LYS A 117 -7.37 8.06 11.33
N GLY A 118 -6.06 7.85 11.50
CA GLY A 118 -5.55 6.80 12.39
C GLY A 118 -5.65 5.40 11.81
N MET A 119 -5.37 4.41 12.66
CA MET A 119 -5.42 2.98 12.33
C MET A 119 -6.70 2.34 12.83
N VAL A 120 -7.22 1.36 12.08
CA VAL A 120 -8.33 0.51 12.49
C VAL A 120 -7.96 -0.94 12.20
N ALA A 121 -8.09 -1.82 13.20
CA ALA A 121 -7.76 -3.24 13.03
C ALA A 121 -8.57 -3.87 11.88
N LEU A 122 -7.97 -4.82 11.15
CA LEU A 122 -8.63 -5.53 10.03
C LEU A 122 -9.97 -6.14 10.44
N ALA A 123 -10.01 -6.80 11.59
CA ALA A 123 -11.23 -7.39 12.13
C ALA A 123 -12.36 -6.36 12.36
N ASN A 124 -11.99 -5.14 12.77
CA ASN A 124 -12.98 -4.08 13.04
C ASN A 124 -13.58 -3.47 11.75
N VAL A 125 -12.92 -3.66 10.61
CA VAL A 125 -13.46 -3.29 9.29
C VAL A 125 -14.05 -4.51 8.56
N GLY A 126 -14.12 -5.67 9.24
CA GLY A 126 -14.77 -6.88 8.76
C GLY A 126 -13.95 -7.67 7.72
N VAL A 127 -12.67 -7.39 7.56
CA VAL A 127 -11.80 -8.16 6.65
C VAL A 127 -11.34 -9.42 7.37
N GLY A 128 -11.78 -10.58 6.88
CA GLY A 128 -11.42 -11.88 7.46
C GLY A 128 -10.23 -12.55 6.80
N VAL A 129 -10.03 -12.33 5.50
CA VAL A 129 -9.03 -13.05 4.70
C VAL A 129 -8.44 -12.16 3.63
N ILE A 130 -7.11 -12.19 3.46
CA ILE A 130 -6.40 -11.55 2.35
C ILE A 130 -5.72 -12.62 1.50
N TYR A 131 -6.01 -12.67 0.20
CA TYR A 131 -5.39 -13.60 -0.74
C TYR A 131 -4.02 -13.09 -1.19
N LEU A 132 -3.00 -13.96 -1.08
CA LEU A 132 -1.58 -13.58 -1.25
C LEU A 132 -1.03 -13.72 -2.67
N HIS A 133 -1.81 -14.25 -3.62
CA HIS A 133 -1.38 -14.43 -5.00
C HIS A 133 -1.99 -13.36 -5.92
N PRO A 134 -1.34 -12.20 -6.05
CA PRO A 134 -1.86 -11.13 -6.90
C PRO A 134 -1.71 -11.46 -8.38
N VAL A 135 -2.55 -10.83 -9.19
CA VAL A 135 -2.42 -10.77 -10.64
C VAL A 135 -1.73 -9.47 -11.00
N GLU A 136 -0.70 -9.52 -11.83
CA GLU A 136 -0.07 -8.32 -12.36
C GLU A 136 -1.06 -7.56 -13.25
N THR A 137 -1.14 -6.25 -13.03
CA THR A 137 -2.00 -5.36 -13.80
C THR A 137 -1.13 -4.49 -14.69
N GLN A 138 -1.40 -4.51 -16.00
CA GLN A 138 -0.69 -3.63 -16.92
C GLN A 138 -1.07 -2.18 -16.63
N PHE A 139 -0.10 -1.38 -16.26
CA PHE A 139 -0.08 0.08 -16.09
C PHE A 139 -1.43 0.79 -16.21
N GLN A 140 -2.19 0.82 -15.14
CA GLN A 140 -3.38 1.63 -15.06
C GLN A 140 -3.06 2.93 -14.29
N ASN A 141 -3.25 4.06 -14.94
CA ASN A 141 -3.14 5.36 -14.29
C ASN A 141 -4.23 5.53 -13.22
N LEU A 142 -3.84 6.00 -12.05
CA LEU A 142 -4.73 6.17 -10.89
C LEU A 142 -5.13 7.63 -10.63
N GLY A 143 -5.10 8.44 -11.66
CA GLY A 143 -5.41 9.87 -11.59
C GLY A 143 -4.28 10.74 -12.10
N SER A 144 -4.59 11.98 -12.37
CA SER A 144 -3.63 13.00 -12.81
C SER A 144 -3.84 14.29 -12.03
N ASP A 145 -2.76 15.05 -11.85
CA ASP A 145 -2.84 16.39 -11.28
C ASP A 145 -3.36 17.41 -12.32
N SER A 146 -3.50 18.66 -11.92
CA SER A 146 -3.95 19.76 -12.77
C SER A 146 -3.03 20.02 -13.97
N ASP A 147 -1.76 19.60 -13.91
CA ASP A 147 -0.78 19.70 -15.01
C ASP A 147 -0.78 18.44 -15.90
N GLY A 148 -1.68 17.49 -15.65
CA GLY A 148 -1.78 16.23 -16.40
C GLY A 148 -0.72 15.18 -16.04
N LYS A 149 0.05 15.38 -14.95
CA LYS A 149 1.02 14.41 -14.48
C LYS A 149 0.30 13.28 -13.73
N ASN A 150 0.68 12.07 -14.02
CA ASN A 150 0.16 10.90 -13.37
C ASN A 150 0.51 10.87 -11.86
N LEU A 151 -0.48 10.65 -11.01
CA LEU A 151 -0.34 10.60 -9.55
C LEU A 151 0.19 9.25 -9.04
N GLY A 152 -0.02 8.19 -9.79
CA GLY A 152 0.45 6.86 -9.47
C GLY A 152 -0.01 5.81 -10.47
N VAL A 153 0.50 4.60 -10.32
CA VAL A 153 0.25 3.47 -11.21
C VAL A 153 -0.16 2.25 -10.41
N LEU A 154 -1.19 1.54 -10.84
CA LEU A 154 -1.53 0.23 -10.32
C LEU A 154 -0.53 -0.82 -10.84
N ARG A 155 0.04 -1.61 -9.94
CA ARG A 155 1.01 -2.67 -10.26
C ARG A 155 0.38 -4.06 -10.29
N SER A 156 -0.30 -4.41 -9.21
CA SER A 156 -0.91 -5.72 -9.06
C SER A 156 -2.15 -5.64 -8.18
N SER A 157 -3.02 -6.61 -8.34
CA SER A 157 -4.29 -6.69 -7.62
C SER A 157 -4.53 -8.09 -7.10
N SER A 158 -5.06 -8.17 -5.89
CA SER A 158 -5.60 -9.37 -5.28
C SER A 158 -6.96 -9.05 -4.65
N VAL A 159 -7.50 -9.98 -3.91
CA VAL A 159 -8.80 -9.87 -3.25
C VAL A 159 -8.68 -10.10 -1.75
N TYR A 160 -9.57 -9.50 -1.00
CA TYR A 160 -9.86 -9.87 0.37
C TYR A 160 -11.33 -10.28 0.49
N LEU A 161 -11.62 -11.10 1.50
CA LEU A 161 -12.99 -11.48 1.84
C LEU A 161 -13.35 -10.88 3.20
N LYS A 162 -14.57 -10.39 3.27
CA LYS A 162 -15.17 -9.96 4.54
C LYS A 162 -15.89 -11.11 5.23
N GLU A 163 -16.04 -11.01 6.51
CA GLU A 163 -16.80 -11.98 7.32
C GLU A 163 -18.28 -12.07 6.92
N ASP A 164 -18.84 -11.03 6.31
CA ASP A 164 -20.20 -11.01 5.76
C ASP A 164 -20.35 -11.74 4.41
N GLY A 165 -19.25 -12.28 3.87
CA GLY A 165 -19.20 -12.98 2.58
C GLY A 165 -19.01 -12.07 1.36
N THR A 166 -18.88 -10.75 1.56
CA THR A 166 -18.54 -9.84 0.46
C THR A 166 -17.03 -9.80 0.22
N ALA A 167 -16.63 -9.40 -0.97
CA ALA A 167 -15.22 -9.28 -1.36
C ALA A 167 -14.86 -7.83 -1.70
N GLY A 168 -13.59 -7.51 -1.51
CA GLY A 168 -12.99 -6.27 -1.99
C GLY A 168 -11.62 -6.55 -2.60
N THR A 169 -10.91 -5.50 -3.00
CA THR A 169 -9.60 -5.62 -3.64
C THR A 169 -8.49 -5.12 -2.73
N VAL A 170 -7.35 -5.81 -2.83
CA VAL A 170 -6.05 -5.38 -2.29
C VAL A 170 -5.16 -5.08 -3.48
N GLN A 171 -4.60 -3.88 -3.54
CA GLN A 171 -3.84 -3.42 -4.69
C GLN A 171 -2.49 -2.85 -4.27
N GLN A 172 -1.46 -3.15 -5.05
CA GLN A 172 -0.14 -2.55 -4.93
C GLN A 172 -0.06 -1.35 -5.86
N LEU A 173 0.22 -0.18 -5.30
CA LEU A 173 0.25 1.09 -6.02
C LEU A 173 1.67 1.67 -6.01
N ASP A 174 2.14 2.12 -7.16
CA ASP A 174 3.33 2.97 -7.26
C ASP A 174 2.88 4.44 -7.12
N LEU A 175 3.15 5.05 -5.98
CA LEU A 175 2.80 6.44 -5.69
C LEU A 175 3.91 7.38 -6.15
N ARG A 176 3.52 8.48 -6.78
CA ARG A 176 4.45 9.52 -7.22
C ARG A 176 4.52 10.67 -6.23
N ALA A 177 5.68 10.75 -5.63
CA ALA A 177 6.06 11.88 -4.79
C ALA A 177 6.21 13.17 -5.61
#